data_07046e9059ec4bb879746370dac71da5
#
_entry.id   07046e9059ec4bb879746370dac71da5
#
_cell.length_a   1.000
_cell.length_b   1.000
_cell.length_c   1.000
_cell.angle_alpha   90.00
_cell.angle_beta   90.00
_cell.angle_gamma   90.00
#
_symmetry.space_group_name_H-M   'P 1'
#
loop_
_entity.id
_entity.type
_entity.pdbx_description
1 polymer ?
#
loop_
_entity_poly.entity_id
_entity_poly.type
_entity_poly.pdbx_seq_one_letter_code
_entity_poly.pdbx_strand_id
1 'polypeptide(L)'
;MELILKNDLPHQVKAYTAIANVLSNDLIQKNSLYYQNPALLLDRQALMTNLAIVQKDNNIPAEYKAFNEIGSYLNLDIKMETGTGKTYVYTAAMFELHKRYGINKFIVVVPTLAIKAGAKQFMQDGYTKRHFKDQCGYGTELDVLVLEATKKKKGKNYFPGVVREFVAGSSQNTNKIYVLLTNMSLLGGTSKLLTDSYDYGVEGFYKPIEGIKATKPFLIIDEPHRFSKTQKAYEFIEKNICPQAIIRFGATFPEIETGRGRNKIKRKDYHNLLYDLNSFQAFNQNLIKGIAKEHFEPVSQRQDKVKIMSIQSKTAVK
;
A
#
# COMPACT_ATOMS: atom_id res chain seq x y z
N MET A 1 -25.14 -5.39 8.81
CA MET A 1 -24.97 -4.45 7.69
C MET A 1 -24.05 -5.16 6.71
N GLU A 2 -24.57 -5.61 5.59
CA GLU A 2 -23.74 -6.25 4.55
C GLU A 2 -22.94 -5.18 3.82
N LEU A 3 -21.64 -5.39 3.68
CA LEU A 3 -20.77 -4.54 2.89
C LEU A 3 -20.98 -4.88 1.41
N ILE A 4 -21.54 -3.96 0.63
CA ILE A 4 -21.69 -4.15 -0.81
C ILE A 4 -20.47 -3.51 -1.48
N LEU A 5 -19.61 -4.33 -2.08
CA LEU A 5 -18.49 -3.87 -2.89
C LEU A 5 -18.97 -3.56 -4.31
N LYS A 6 -18.46 -2.47 -4.89
CA LYS A 6 -18.68 -2.08 -6.28
C LYS A 6 -17.35 -2.10 -7.02
N ASN A 7 -17.34 -2.57 -8.26
CA ASN A 7 -16.15 -2.67 -9.11
C ASN A 7 -15.99 -1.50 -10.09
N ASP A 8 -16.94 -0.58 -10.11
CA ASP A 8 -17.07 0.51 -11.08
C ASP A 8 -16.94 1.91 -10.47
N LEU A 9 -16.53 2.03 -9.20
CA LEU A 9 -16.35 3.34 -8.57
C LEU A 9 -15.20 4.11 -9.25
N PRO A 10 -15.49 5.25 -9.93
CA PRO A 10 -14.51 5.90 -10.81
C PRO A 10 -13.22 6.29 -10.12
N HIS A 11 -13.30 6.76 -8.87
CA HIS A 11 -12.12 7.15 -8.09
C HIS A 11 -11.23 5.96 -7.73
N GLN A 12 -11.81 4.78 -7.49
CA GLN A 12 -11.06 3.56 -7.20
C GLN A 12 -10.44 2.98 -8.47
N VAL A 13 -11.24 2.89 -9.55
CA VAL A 13 -10.78 2.39 -10.85
C VAL A 13 -9.62 3.23 -11.37
N LYS A 14 -9.72 4.56 -11.36
CA LYS A 14 -8.63 5.45 -11.76
C LYS A 14 -7.37 5.25 -10.93
N ALA A 15 -7.50 5.08 -9.62
CA ALA A 15 -6.37 4.94 -8.73
C ALA A 15 -5.58 3.62 -8.97
N TYR A 16 -6.26 2.46 -9.06
CA TYR A 16 -5.53 1.21 -9.28
C TYR A 16 -5.04 1.04 -10.72
N THR A 17 -5.78 1.54 -11.72
CA THR A 17 -5.33 1.50 -13.11
C THR A 17 -4.14 2.42 -13.35
N ALA A 18 -4.05 3.56 -12.64
CA ALA A 18 -2.90 4.43 -12.71
C ALA A 18 -1.60 3.70 -12.36
N ILE A 19 -1.62 2.83 -11.34
CA ILE A 19 -0.45 2.02 -10.96
C ILE A 19 -0.06 1.07 -12.09
N ALA A 20 -1.02 0.34 -12.63
CA ALA A 20 -0.75 -0.63 -13.68
C ALA A 20 -0.29 0.04 -14.99
N ASN A 21 -0.80 1.22 -15.30
CA ASN A 21 -0.48 1.95 -16.54
C ASN A 21 0.93 2.56 -16.56
N VAL A 22 1.61 2.67 -15.41
CA VAL A 22 3.05 3.05 -15.38
C VAL A 22 3.93 1.96 -15.95
N LEU A 23 3.51 0.70 -15.82
CA LEU A 23 4.23 -0.45 -16.36
C LEU A 23 3.77 -0.74 -17.80
N SER A 24 4.64 -1.40 -18.57
CA SER A 24 4.34 -1.96 -19.87
C SER A 24 5.00 -3.33 -19.98
N ASN A 25 4.59 -4.14 -20.96
CA ASN A 25 5.15 -5.47 -21.13
C ASN A 25 6.65 -5.45 -21.44
N ASP A 26 7.14 -4.40 -22.09
CA ASP A 26 8.56 -4.22 -22.42
C ASP A 26 9.42 -3.99 -21.16
N LEU A 27 8.82 -3.52 -20.07
CA LEU A 27 9.48 -3.32 -18.79
C LEU A 27 9.45 -4.56 -17.90
N ILE A 28 8.81 -5.65 -18.35
CA ILE A 28 8.63 -6.85 -17.53
C ILE A 28 9.34 -8.04 -18.19
N GLN A 29 10.33 -8.53 -17.49
CA GLN A 29 11.08 -9.72 -17.91
C GLN A 29 10.66 -10.94 -17.09
N LYS A 30 10.16 -11.98 -17.77
CA LYS A 30 9.79 -13.24 -17.10
C LYS A 30 11.02 -13.89 -16.46
N ASN A 31 10.85 -14.37 -15.23
CA ASN A 31 11.86 -15.19 -14.54
C ASN A 31 11.61 -16.68 -14.75
N SER A 32 12.68 -17.47 -14.69
CA SER A 32 12.61 -18.93 -14.74
C SER A 32 12.28 -19.57 -13.39
N LEU A 33 12.51 -18.86 -12.28
CA LEU A 33 12.31 -19.38 -10.95
C LEU A 33 10.87 -19.12 -10.48
N TYR A 34 10.14 -20.17 -10.19
CA TYR A 34 8.72 -20.12 -9.85
C TYR A 34 8.39 -19.27 -8.60
N TYR A 35 9.36 -19.11 -7.69
CA TYR A 35 9.17 -18.34 -6.46
C TYR A 35 9.42 -16.83 -6.65
N GLN A 36 9.89 -16.40 -7.81
CA GLN A 36 10.18 -14.99 -8.10
C GLN A 36 9.07 -14.33 -8.90
N ASN A 37 8.84 -13.06 -8.61
CA ASN A 37 8.12 -12.20 -9.55
C ASN A 37 8.89 -12.04 -10.86
N PRO A 38 8.22 -11.77 -11.98
CA PRO A 38 8.85 -11.20 -13.15
C PRO A 38 9.72 -10.00 -12.77
N ALA A 39 10.87 -9.83 -13.42
CA ALA A 39 11.77 -8.73 -13.12
C ALA A 39 11.25 -7.43 -13.75
N LEU A 40 11.19 -6.36 -12.97
CA LEU A 40 10.94 -5.01 -13.46
C LEU A 40 12.24 -4.40 -13.96
N LEU A 41 12.28 -4.08 -15.24
CA LEU A 41 13.38 -3.33 -15.85
C LEU A 41 13.20 -1.83 -15.53
N LEU A 42 14.18 -1.25 -14.86
CA LEU A 42 14.15 0.16 -14.49
C LEU A 42 14.67 1.05 -15.64
N ASP A 43 14.08 0.89 -16.83
CA ASP A 43 14.33 1.81 -17.93
C ASP A 43 13.78 3.17 -17.61
N ARG A 44 14.69 4.11 -17.31
CA ARG A 44 14.34 5.46 -16.87
C ARG A 44 13.52 6.21 -17.91
N GLN A 45 13.86 6.11 -19.20
CA GLN A 45 13.19 6.84 -20.25
C GLN A 45 11.75 6.33 -20.45
N ALA A 46 11.58 5.03 -20.56
CA ALA A 46 10.26 4.41 -20.70
C ALA A 46 9.36 4.68 -19.49
N LEU A 47 9.89 4.50 -18.26
CA LEU A 47 9.14 4.76 -17.04
C LEU A 47 8.75 6.24 -16.90
N MET A 48 9.64 7.20 -17.21
CA MET A 48 9.31 8.62 -17.14
C MET A 48 8.27 9.02 -18.18
N THR A 49 8.29 8.42 -19.36
CA THR A 49 7.26 8.62 -20.40
C THR A 49 5.90 8.13 -19.91
N ASN A 50 5.83 6.91 -19.39
CA ASN A 50 4.59 6.32 -18.88
C ASN A 50 4.06 7.13 -17.68
N LEU A 51 4.93 7.54 -16.75
CA LEU A 51 4.57 8.41 -15.63
C LEU A 51 3.95 9.73 -16.10
N ALA A 52 4.54 10.37 -17.10
CA ALA A 52 4.03 11.63 -17.62
C ALA A 52 2.62 11.48 -18.22
N ILE A 53 2.36 10.40 -18.93
CA ILE A 53 1.04 10.06 -19.49
C ILE A 53 0.03 9.89 -18.35
N VAL A 54 0.32 9.00 -17.39
CA VAL A 54 -0.59 8.71 -16.26
C VAL A 54 -0.87 9.96 -15.43
N GLN A 55 0.15 10.77 -15.15
CA GLN A 55 -0.01 12.01 -14.40
C GLN A 55 -0.84 13.08 -15.17
N LYS A 56 -0.71 13.12 -16.49
CA LYS A 56 -1.54 13.99 -17.35
C LYS A 56 -2.99 13.56 -17.28
N ASP A 57 -3.27 12.26 -17.42
CA ASP A 57 -4.63 11.69 -17.43
C ASP A 57 -5.34 11.88 -16.07
N ASN A 58 -4.58 11.91 -14.99
CA ASN A 58 -5.08 12.14 -13.64
C ASN A 58 -4.98 13.62 -13.18
N ASN A 59 -4.63 14.54 -14.05
CA ASN A 59 -4.51 15.97 -13.76
C ASN A 59 -3.61 16.28 -12.57
N ILE A 60 -2.49 15.58 -12.44
CA ILE A 60 -1.54 15.82 -11.35
C ILE A 60 -0.89 17.20 -11.52
N PRO A 61 -0.91 18.08 -10.48
CA PRO A 61 -0.31 19.42 -10.55
C PRO A 61 1.18 19.38 -10.93
N ALA A 62 1.62 20.39 -11.69
CA ALA A 62 3.00 20.47 -12.19
C ALA A 62 4.04 20.49 -11.06
N GLU A 63 3.71 21.09 -9.92
CA GLU A 63 4.56 21.14 -8.72
C GLU A 63 4.89 19.75 -8.15
N TYR A 64 3.97 18.77 -8.29
CA TYR A 64 4.20 17.40 -7.82
C TYR A 64 5.00 16.58 -8.83
N LYS A 65 4.93 16.93 -10.13
CA LYS A 65 5.74 16.30 -11.19
C LYS A 65 7.23 16.63 -11.08
N ALA A 66 7.57 17.73 -10.43
CA ALA A 66 8.97 18.12 -10.21
C ALA A 66 9.75 17.11 -9.34
N PHE A 67 9.08 16.18 -8.69
CA PHE A 67 9.66 15.14 -7.81
C PHE A 67 9.66 13.76 -8.44
N ASN A 68 9.44 13.68 -9.75
CA ASN A 68 9.53 12.41 -10.45
C ASN A 68 10.98 11.90 -10.48
N GLU A 69 11.18 10.72 -9.94
CA GLU A 69 12.49 10.08 -9.84
C GLU A 69 12.38 8.57 -10.02
N ILE A 70 13.31 8.01 -10.77
CA ILE A 70 13.50 6.55 -10.86
C ILE A 70 14.83 6.25 -10.18
N GLY A 71 14.76 5.58 -9.04
CA GLY A 71 15.92 5.16 -8.23
C GLY A 71 16.33 3.73 -8.49
N SER A 72 16.81 3.04 -7.45
CA SER A 72 17.13 1.61 -7.45
C SER A 72 15.90 0.70 -7.43
N TYR A 73 14.74 1.26 -7.21
CA TYR A 73 13.42 0.64 -7.29
C TYR A 73 12.40 1.71 -7.71
N LEU A 74 11.27 1.26 -8.24
CA LEU A 74 10.19 2.17 -8.64
C LEU A 74 9.38 2.61 -7.43
N ASN A 75 9.28 3.92 -7.17
CA ASN A 75 8.37 4.49 -6.18
C ASN A 75 7.14 5.07 -6.84
N LEU A 76 5.96 4.76 -6.32
CA LEU A 76 4.67 5.28 -6.80
C LEU A 76 3.81 5.73 -5.63
N ASP A 77 3.15 6.87 -5.76
CA ASP A 77 2.27 7.41 -4.73
C ASP A 77 0.83 7.54 -5.22
N ILE A 78 -0.08 7.09 -4.38
CA ILE A 78 -1.53 7.23 -4.54
C ILE A 78 -2.06 7.99 -3.33
N LYS A 79 -2.51 9.20 -3.55
CA LYS A 79 -3.14 10.01 -2.51
C LYS A 79 -4.65 9.83 -2.57
N MET A 80 -5.21 9.29 -1.51
CA MET A 80 -6.65 9.09 -1.35
C MET A 80 -7.06 9.40 0.07
N GLU A 81 -8.16 10.13 0.23
CA GLU A 81 -8.70 10.50 1.52
C GLU A 81 -9.11 9.27 2.34
N THR A 82 -9.08 9.41 3.67
CA THR A 82 -9.49 8.33 4.57
C THR A 82 -10.97 7.99 4.36
N GLY A 83 -11.30 6.70 4.34
CA GLY A 83 -12.67 6.23 4.11
C GLY A 83 -13.07 6.08 2.63
N THR A 84 -12.21 6.43 1.67
CA THR A 84 -12.52 6.30 0.23
C THR A 84 -12.17 4.95 -0.38
N GLY A 85 -11.74 3.98 0.44
CA GLY A 85 -11.50 2.60 0.02
C GLY A 85 -10.07 2.28 -0.39
N LYS A 86 -9.05 2.88 0.24
CA LYS A 86 -7.62 2.58 -0.03
C LYS A 86 -7.32 1.07 -0.05
N THR A 87 -7.85 0.33 0.95
CA THR A 87 -7.66 -1.14 1.03
C THR A 87 -8.19 -1.87 -0.20
N TYR A 88 -9.36 -1.47 -0.69
CA TYR A 88 -9.91 -1.97 -1.94
C TYR A 88 -8.97 -1.67 -3.11
N VAL A 89 -8.52 -0.43 -3.23
CA VAL A 89 -7.70 0.03 -4.35
C VAL A 89 -6.36 -0.71 -4.41
N TYR A 90 -5.64 -0.87 -3.30
CA TYR A 90 -4.39 -1.62 -3.38
C TYR A 90 -4.62 -3.13 -3.58
N THR A 91 -5.74 -3.68 -3.11
CA THR A 91 -6.11 -5.06 -3.42
C THR A 91 -6.41 -5.23 -4.91
N ALA A 92 -7.20 -4.34 -5.50
CA ALA A 92 -7.49 -4.32 -6.94
C ALA A 92 -6.19 -4.12 -7.77
N ALA A 93 -5.28 -3.26 -7.31
CA ALA A 93 -3.98 -3.06 -7.97
C ALA A 93 -3.15 -4.35 -8.01
N MET A 94 -3.14 -5.15 -6.95
CA MET A 94 -2.45 -6.45 -6.95
C MET A 94 -3.04 -7.40 -8.01
N PHE A 95 -4.36 -7.48 -8.12
CA PHE A 95 -5.03 -8.28 -9.15
C PHE A 95 -4.72 -7.77 -10.56
N GLU A 96 -4.76 -6.46 -10.77
CA GLU A 96 -4.48 -5.86 -12.08
C GLU A 96 -3.03 -6.06 -12.51
N LEU A 97 -2.08 -5.89 -11.58
CA LEU A 97 -0.66 -6.15 -11.83
C LEU A 97 -0.39 -7.63 -12.10
N HIS A 98 -1.08 -8.53 -11.42
CA HIS A 98 -1.01 -9.96 -11.70
C HIS A 98 -1.56 -10.29 -13.09
N LYS A 99 -2.76 -9.81 -13.41
CA LYS A 99 -3.43 -10.06 -14.68
C LYS A 99 -2.61 -9.58 -15.88
N ARG A 100 -2.02 -8.40 -15.79
CA ARG A 100 -1.26 -7.80 -16.91
C ARG A 100 0.16 -8.30 -17.00
N TYR A 101 0.82 -8.48 -15.86
CA TYR A 101 2.28 -8.64 -15.80
C TYR A 101 2.74 -9.91 -15.08
N GLY A 102 1.84 -10.71 -14.54
CA GLY A 102 2.16 -11.94 -13.82
C GLY A 102 2.80 -11.70 -12.44
N ILE A 103 2.72 -10.48 -11.89
CA ILE A 103 3.28 -10.17 -10.57
C ILE A 103 2.40 -10.81 -9.51
N ASN A 104 2.96 -11.69 -8.69
CA ASN A 104 2.21 -12.50 -7.73
C ASN A 104 2.74 -12.48 -6.29
N LYS A 105 3.88 -11.82 -6.01
CA LYS A 105 4.44 -11.69 -4.66
C LYS A 105 4.37 -10.24 -4.21
N PHE A 106 3.53 -9.97 -3.22
CA PHE A 106 3.33 -8.64 -2.65
C PHE A 106 3.58 -8.65 -1.15
N ILE A 107 4.14 -7.57 -0.64
CA ILE A 107 4.26 -7.31 0.80
C ILE A 107 3.41 -6.09 1.13
N VAL A 108 2.48 -6.22 2.06
CA VAL A 108 1.69 -5.09 2.56
C VAL A 108 2.17 -4.72 3.95
N VAL A 109 2.66 -3.50 4.11
CA VAL A 109 3.16 -2.95 5.37
C VAL A 109 2.21 -1.89 5.88
N VAL A 110 1.72 -2.10 7.08
CA VAL A 110 0.79 -1.20 7.75
C VAL A 110 1.39 -0.65 9.06
N PRO A 111 0.99 0.56 9.52
CA PRO A 111 1.63 1.17 10.68
C PRO A 111 1.21 0.54 12.02
N THR A 112 -0.02 0.06 12.15
CA THR A 112 -0.57 -0.40 13.43
C THR A 112 -1.23 -1.76 13.34
N LEU A 113 -1.38 -2.43 14.49
CA LEU A 113 -2.08 -3.72 14.57
C LEU A 113 -3.57 -3.60 14.23
N ALA A 114 -4.20 -2.47 14.55
CA ALA A 114 -5.61 -2.24 14.22
C ALA A 114 -5.82 -2.17 12.68
N ILE A 115 -4.97 -1.41 11.97
CA ILE A 115 -5.01 -1.34 10.50
C ILE A 115 -4.68 -2.70 9.89
N LYS A 116 -3.71 -3.44 10.48
CA LYS A 116 -3.39 -4.81 10.06
C LYS A 116 -4.60 -5.74 10.16
N ALA A 117 -5.32 -5.69 11.28
CA ALA A 117 -6.52 -6.50 11.49
C ALA A 117 -7.62 -6.17 10.46
N GLY A 118 -7.85 -4.87 10.19
CA GLY A 118 -8.82 -4.44 9.18
C GLY A 118 -8.44 -4.88 7.75
N ALA A 119 -7.17 -4.71 7.38
CA ALA A 119 -6.66 -5.15 6.08
C ALA A 119 -6.75 -6.68 5.92
N LYS A 120 -6.37 -7.44 6.97
CA LYS A 120 -6.52 -8.89 7.02
C LYS A 120 -7.98 -9.30 6.80
N GLN A 121 -8.88 -8.73 7.63
CA GLN A 121 -10.31 -9.05 7.55
C GLN A 121 -10.86 -8.78 6.14
N PHE A 122 -10.57 -7.62 5.56
CA PHE A 122 -11.02 -7.27 4.22
C PHE A 122 -10.53 -8.27 3.17
N MET A 123 -9.22 -8.53 3.10
CA MET A 123 -8.64 -9.37 2.06
C MET A 123 -8.94 -10.87 2.23
N GLN A 124 -9.19 -11.35 3.46
CA GLN A 124 -9.52 -12.76 3.75
C GLN A 124 -11.02 -13.04 3.70
N ASP A 125 -11.86 -12.01 3.71
CA ASP A 125 -13.31 -12.16 3.69
C ASP A 125 -13.79 -12.89 2.45
N GLY A 126 -14.71 -13.84 2.65
CA GLY A 126 -15.22 -14.67 1.56
C GLY A 126 -16.01 -13.91 0.50
N TYR A 127 -16.72 -12.84 0.89
CA TYR A 127 -17.42 -11.97 -0.05
C TYR A 127 -16.43 -11.16 -0.88
N THR A 128 -15.41 -10.58 -0.26
CA THR A 128 -14.34 -9.86 -0.96
C THR A 128 -13.61 -10.75 -1.97
N LYS A 129 -13.30 -11.99 -1.60
CA LYS A 129 -12.67 -12.95 -2.52
C LYS A 129 -13.55 -13.25 -3.73
N ARG A 130 -14.84 -13.52 -3.52
CA ARG A 130 -15.79 -13.73 -4.63
C ARG A 130 -15.96 -12.48 -5.48
N HIS A 131 -16.00 -11.30 -4.86
CA HIS A 131 -16.09 -10.04 -5.59
C HIS A 131 -14.96 -9.88 -6.61
N PHE A 132 -13.70 -10.04 -6.19
CA PHE A 132 -12.57 -9.93 -7.11
C PHE A 132 -12.52 -11.07 -8.13
N LYS A 133 -12.79 -12.31 -7.71
CA LYS A 133 -12.73 -13.46 -8.58
C LYS A 133 -13.82 -13.42 -9.65
N ASP A 134 -15.07 -13.24 -9.24
CA ASP A 134 -16.25 -13.43 -10.09
C ASP A 134 -16.76 -12.11 -10.68
N GLN A 135 -16.98 -11.08 -9.84
CA GLN A 135 -17.57 -9.83 -10.30
C GLN A 135 -16.56 -8.93 -11.03
N CYS A 136 -15.29 -8.91 -10.60
CA CYS A 136 -14.22 -8.21 -11.31
C CYS A 136 -13.57 -9.08 -12.40
N GLY A 137 -13.89 -10.37 -12.46
CA GLY A 137 -13.45 -11.28 -13.53
C GLY A 137 -11.94 -11.55 -13.55
N TYR A 138 -11.26 -11.53 -12.39
CA TYR A 138 -9.82 -11.80 -12.37
C TYR A 138 -9.51 -13.31 -12.45
N GLY A 139 -10.41 -14.18 -12.01
CA GLY A 139 -10.22 -15.64 -12.07
C GLY A 139 -9.09 -16.17 -11.17
N THR A 140 -8.46 -15.30 -10.40
CA THR A 140 -7.28 -15.55 -9.56
C THR A 140 -7.67 -15.43 -8.09
N GLU A 141 -7.01 -16.20 -7.24
CA GLU A 141 -7.20 -16.13 -5.80
C GLU A 141 -6.06 -15.37 -5.13
N LEU A 142 -6.40 -14.62 -4.07
CA LEU A 142 -5.46 -13.91 -3.24
C LEU A 142 -5.30 -14.65 -1.91
N ASP A 143 -4.05 -15.00 -1.58
CA ASP A 143 -3.69 -15.70 -0.35
C ASP A 143 -2.95 -14.72 0.59
N VAL A 144 -3.55 -14.45 1.75
CA VAL A 144 -3.02 -13.47 2.71
C VAL A 144 -2.32 -14.17 3.85
N LEU A 145 -1.01 -14.06 3.84
CA LEU A 145 -0.08 -14.64 4.78
C LEU A 145 0.28 -13.60 5.84
N VAL A 146 -0.22 -13.75 7.05
CA VAL A 146 -0.06 -12.75 8.11
C VAL A 146 1.18 -13.02 8.94
N LEU A 147 2.17 -12.13 8.83
CA LEU A 147 3.39 -12.22 9.65
C LEU A 147 3.10 -11.69 11.05
N GLU A 148 3.24 -12.54 12.05
CA GLU A 148 3.03 -12.21 13.46
C GLU A 148 4.31 -12.43 14.27
N ALA A 149 4.45 -11.67 15.38
CA ALA A 149 5.52 -11.91 16.33
C ALA A 149 5.29 -13.26 17.01
N THR A 150 6.15 -14.21 16.76
CA THR A 150 6.10 -15.52 17.44
C THR A 150 7.06 -15.52 18.63
N LYS A 151 6.60 -16.00 19.79
CA LYS A 151 7.49 -16.31 20.92
C LYS A 151 8.34 -17.52 20.50
N LYS A 152 9.68 -17.40 20.62
CA LYS A 152 10.59 -18.54 20.41
C LYS A 152 10.16 -19.68 21.32
N LYS A 153 9.76 -20.80 20.75
CA LYS A 153 9.61 -22.06 21.49
C LYS A 153 11.02 -22.62 21.72
N LYS A 154 11.34 -23.04 22.94
CA LYS A 154 12.56 -23.82 23.23
C LYS A 154 12.49 -25.11 22.42
N GLY A 155 13.44 -25.36 21.56
CA GLY A 155 13.51 -26.54 20.71
C GLY A 155 13.81 -26.20 19.26
N LYS A 156 13.54 -27.12 18.34
CA LYS A 156 13.88 -27.05 16.92
C LYS A 156 13.51 -25.71 16.27
N ASN A 157 14.47 -25.12 15.61
CA ASN A 157 14.38 -23.80 14.98
C ASN A 157 13.84 -23.97 13.56
N TYR A 158 12.51 -23.96 13.44
CA TYR A 158 11.85 -24.08 12.12
C TYR A 158 11.67 -22.72 11.45
N PHE A 159 11.95 -22.69 10.18
CA PHE A 159 11.66 -21.53 9.31
C PHE A 159 10.17 -21.13 9.44
N PRO A 160 9.84 -19.82 9.59
CA PRO A 160 8.47 -19.39 9.78
C PRO A 160 7.56 -19.88 8.66
N GLY A 161 6.50 -20.64 9.00
CA GLY A 161 5.60 -21.26 8.02
C GLY A 161 4.97 -20.26 7.05
N VAL A 162 4.61 -19.08 7.55
CA VAL A 162 4.07 -17.97 6.75
C VAL A 162 5.07 -17.51 5.69
N VAL A 163 6.36 -17.41 6.04
CA VAL A 163 7.40 -17.01 5.06
C VAL A 163 7.71 -18.16 4.11
N ARG A 164 7.68 -19.40 4.59
CA ARG A 164 7.80 -20.58 3.73
C ARG A 164 6.74 -20.59 2.64
N GLU A 165 5.49 -20.38 3.00
CA GLU A 165 4.37 -20.31 2.06
C GLU A 165 4.50 -19.12 1.12
N PHE A 166 4.93 -17.97 1.61
CA PHE A 166 5.19 -16.80 0.78
C PHE A 166 6.25 -17.06 -0.28
N VAL A 167 7.34 -17.74 0.08
CA VAL A 167 8.43 -18.06 -0.84
C VAL A 167 8.04 -19.20 -1.78
N ALA A 168 7.68 -20.36 -1.23
CA ALA A 168 7.55 -21.61 -1.99
C ALA A 168 6.13 -21.95 -2.48
N GLY A 169 5.09 -21.24 -2.02
CA GLY A 169 3.70 -21.56 -2.34
C GLY A 169 3.38 -21.59 -3.84
N SER A 170 4.07 -20.78 -4.64
CA SER A 170 3.88 -20.77 -6.10
C SER A 170 4.28 -22.09 -6.80
N SER A 171 5.02 -22.97 -6.13
CA SER A 171 5.32 -24.30 -6.65
C SER A 171 4.06 -25.15 -6.86
N GLN A 172 3.05 -24.91 -6.05
CA GLN A 172 1.79 -25.65 -6.09
C GLN A 172 0.73 -24.95 -6.96
N ASN A 173 0.73 -23.62 -6.99
CA ASN A 173 -0.24 -22.85 -7.75
C ASN A 173 0.35 -21.52 -8.23
N THR A 174 0.68 -21.47 -9.52
CA THR A 174 1.21 -20.25 -10.15
C THR A 174 0.13 -19.20 -10.42
N ASN A 175 -1.15 -19.57 -10.41
CA ASN A 175 -2.29 -18.65 -10.60
C ASN A 175 -2.86 -18.17 -9.26
N LYS A 176 -1.97 -17.86 -8.31
CA LYS A 176 -2.31 -17.30 -6.99
C LYS A 176 -1.48 -16.07 -6.73
N ILE A 177 -2.09 -15.08 -6.08
CA ILE A 177 -1.40 -13.91 -5.56
C ILE A 177 -1.08 -14.17 -4.09
N TYR A 178 0.21 -14.09 -3.74
CA TYR A 178 0.68 -14.27 -2.36
C TYR A 178 0.98 -12.91 -1.74
N VAL A 179 0.30 -12.58 -0.65
CA VAL A 179 0.44 -11.31 0.07
C VAL A 179 0.99 -11.54 1.46
N LEU A 180 2.19 -11.08 1.74
CA LEU A 180 2.75 -11.08 3.08
C LEU A 180 2.32 -9.80 3.80
N LEU A 181 1.32 -9.91 4.68
CA LEU A 181 0.81 -8.79 5.47
C LEU A 181 1.59 -8.65 6.78
N THR A 182 2.26 -7.52 6.95
CA THR A 182 3.07 -7.25 8.14
C THR A 182 2.84 -5.84 8.68
N ASN A 183 3.30 -5.58 9.87
CA ASN A 183 3.31 -4.24 10.45
C ASN A 183 4.75 -3.74 10.66
N MET A 184 4.89 -2.43 10.72
CA MET A 184 6.17 -1.72 10.78
C MET A 184 7.09 -2.22 11.91
N SER A 185 6.55 -2.54 13.09
CA SER A 185 7.35 -2.97 14.24
C SER A 185 8.06 -4.31 14.03
N LEU A 186 7.58 -5.16 13.13
CA LEU A 186 8.25 -6.42 12.78
C LEU A 186 9.41 -6.24 11.80
N LEU A 187 9.46 -5.13 11.08
CA LEU A 187 10.52 -4.83 10.10
C LEU A 187 11.66 -4.04 10.73
N GLY A 188 11.37 -3.08 11.62
CA GLY A 188 12.40 -2.20 12.18
C GLY A 188 12.75 -2.43 13.64
N GLY A 189 12.15 -3.45 14.27
CA GLY A 189 12.28 -3.70 15.71
C GLY A 189 13.41 -4.65 16.08
N THR A 190 13.41 -5.05 17.35
CA THR A 190 14.34 -6.03 17.93
C THR A 190 14.02 -7.48 17.53
N SER A 191 12.93 -7.69 16.77
CA SER A 191 12.55 -9.03 16.32
C SER A 191 13.56 -9.59 15.33
N LYS A 192 14.19 -10.69 15.72
CA LYS A 192 15.10 -11.42 14.85
C LYS A 192 14.39 -12.46 13.96
N LEU A 193 13.06 -12.50 13.98
CA LEU A 193 12.26 -13.50 13.27
C LEU A 193 12.64 -13.64 11.79
N LEU A 194 12.95 -12.54 11.14
CA LEU A 194 13.30 -12.53 9.71
C LEU A 194 14.81 -12.66 9.45
N THR A 195 15.65 -12.30 10.41
CA THR A 195 17.11 -12.21 10.23
C THR A 195 17.89 -13.37 10.86
N ASP A 196 17.30 -14.10 11.80
CA ASP A 196 17.93 -15.29 12.37
C ASP A 196 18.06 -16.39 11.31
N SER A 197 19.12 -17.20 11.44
CA SER A 197 19.30 -18.40 10.65
C SER A 197 18.55 -19.57 11.29
N TYR A 198 17.97 -20.44 10.47
CA TYR A 198 17.17 -21.58 10.87
C TYR A 198 17.82 -22.88 10.39
N ASP A 199 17.62 -23.98 11.13
CA ASP A 199 18.24 -25.27 10.83
C ASP A 199 17.66 -25.89 9.54
N TYR A 200 16.39 -25.62 9.25
CA TYR A 200 15.70 -26.07 8.05
C TYR A 200 15.31 -24.87 7.20
N GLY A 201 15.92 -24.78 6.03
CA GLY A 201 15.66 -23.71 5.07
C GLY A 201 14.48 -23.95 4.14
N VAL A 202 14.26 -23.00 3.25
CA VAL A 202 13.28 -23.07 2.15
C VAL A 202 13.97 -22.60 0.88
N GLU A 203 13.90 -23.38 -0.20
CA GLU A 203 14.55 -23.07 -1.49
C GLU A 203 16.05 -22.73 -1.36
N GLY A 204 16.74 -23.34 -0.41
CA GLY A 204 18.17 -23.06 -0.13
C GLY A 204 18.42 -21.84 0.74
N PHE A 205 17.37 -21.13 1.17
CA PHE A 205 17.50 -19.99 2.08
C PHE A 205 17.31 -20.44 3.53
N TYR A 206 18.27 -20.11 4.39
CA TYR A 206 18.22 -20.40 5.82
C TYR A 206 17.78 -19.20 6.66
N LYS A 207 17.83 -17.99 6.09
CA LYS A 207 17.28 -16.78 6.69
C LYS A 207 16.01 -16.36 5.97
N PRO A 208 14.90 -16.16 6.68
CA PRO A 208 13.62 -15.78 6.07
C PRO A 208 13.71 -14.55 5.18
N ILE A 209 14.51 -13.56 5.58
CA ILE A 209 14.68 -12.31 4.82
C ILE A 209 15.35 -12.55 3.45
N GLU A 210 16.27 -13.50 3.36
CA GLU A 210 16.93 -13.84 2.09
C GLU A 210 15.93 -14.48 1.11
N GLY A 211 15.07 -15.37 1.63
CA GLY A 211 13.98 -15.95 0.85
C GLY A 211 12.98 -14.87 0.37
N ILE A 212 12.57 -13.96 1.26
CA ILE A 212 11.68 -12.84 0.90
C ILE A 212 12.33 -11.98 -0.18
N LYS A 213 13.57 -11.56 -0.01
CA LYS A 213 14.33 -10.77 -1.01
C LYS A 213 14.39 -11.49 -2.35
N ALA A 214 14.65 -12.79 -2.35
CA ALA A 214 14.75 -13.60 -3.55
C ALA A 214 13.45 -13.67 -4.35
N THR A 215 12.27 -13.47 -3.71
CA THR A 215 10.99 -13.41 -4.42
C THR A 215 10.83 -12.14 -5.27
N LYS A 216 11.70 -11.15 -5.15
CA LYS A 216 11.62 -9.84 -5.83
C LYS A 216 10.24 -9.19 -5.65
N PRO A 217 9.80 -8.94 -4.41
CA PRO A 217 8.42 -8.56 -4.14
C PRO A 217 8.13 -7.12 -4.59
N PHE A 218 6.86 -6.84 -4.87
CA PHE A 218 6.31 -5.48 -4.86
C PHE A 218 5.83 -5.17 -3.45
N LEU A 219 6.11 -3.98 -2.96
CA LEU A 219 5.80 -3.58 -1.60
C LEU A 219 4.76 -2.46 -1.58
N ILE A 220 3.73 -2.61 -0.76
CA ILE A 220 2.68 -1.63 -0.56
C ILE A 220 2.81 -1.09 0.86
N ILE A 221 2.84 0.24 1.00
CA ILE A 221 2.84 0.94 2.29
C ILE A 221 1.51 1.67 2.45
N ASP A 222 0.74 1.28 3.46
CA ASP A 222 -0.47 2.02 3.86
C ASP A 222 -0.13 3.06 4.92
N GLU A 223 -0.67 4.28 4.79
CA GLU A 223 -0.44 5.45 5.63
C GLU A 223 1.05 5.86 5.73
N PRO A 224 1.69 6.25 4.62
CA PRO A 224 3.13 6.52 4.53
C PRO A 224 3.63 7.64 5.45
N HIS A 225 2.76 8.55 5.91
CA HIS A 225 3.14 9.59 6.86
C HIS A 225 3.64 9.02 8.20
N ARG A 226 3.31 7.77 8.51
CA ARG A 226 3.81 7.05 9.67
C ARG A 226 5.12 6.29 9.42
N PHE A 227 5.64 6.35 8.19
CA PHE A 227 6.88 5.72 7.74
C PHE A 227 7.84 6.80 7.23
N SER A 228 8.57 7.47 8.10
CA SER A 228 9.63 8.36 7.64
C SER A 228 10.83 7.55 7.12
N LYS A 229 11.54 8.07 6.11
CA LYS A 229 12.77 7.43 5.58
C LYS A 229 13.87 7.25 6.63
N THR A 230 13.84 8.05 7.69
CA THR A 230 14.78 7.96 8.82
C THR A 230 14.43 6.84 9.80
N GLN A 231 13.29 6.18 9.63
CA GLN A 231 12.90 5.09 10.51
C GLN A 231 13.58 3.78 10.11
N LYS A 232 14.00 3.02 11.11
CA LYS A 232 14.66 1.71 10.94
C LYS A 232 13.85 0.74 10.06
N ALA A 233 12.52 0.83 10.08
CA ALA A 233 11.66 -0.01 9.26
C ALA A 233 11.81 0.29 7.77
N TYR A 234 11.91 1.57 7.38
CA TYR A 234 12.11 1.95 5.98
C TYR A 234 13.50 1.53 5.50
N GLU A 235 14.51 1.79 6.31
CA GLU A 235 15.88 1.34 6.05
C GLU A 235 15.96 -0.20 5.91
N PHE A 236 15.23 -0.94 6.74
CA PHE A 236 15.15 -2.39 6.64
C PHE A 236 14.54 -2.86 5.32
N ILE A 237 13.47 -2.19 4.86
CA ILE A 237 12.84 -2.47 3.57
C ILE A 237 13.85 -2.29 2.44
N GLU A 238 14.53 -1.14 2.39
CA GLU A 238 15.48 -0.83 1.32
C GLU A 238 16.68 -1.75 1.29
N LYS A 239 17.29 -2.02 2.45
CA LYS A 239 18.55 -2.78 2.55
C LYS A 239 18.37 -4.30 2.55
N ASN A 240 17.28 -4.80 3.15
CA ASN A 240 17.11 -6.22 3.40
C ASN A 240 16.03 -6.87 2.53
N ILE A 241 14.92 -6.20 2.26
CA ILE A 241 13.88 -6.73 1.38
C ILE A 241 14.21 -6.46 -0.08
N CYS A 242 14.74 -5.26 -0.39
CA CYS A 242 15.08 -4.81 -1.74
C CYS A 242 13.92 -5.03 -2.73
N PRO A 243 12.74 -4.43 -2.51
CA PRO A 243 11.60 -4.62 -3.40
C PRO A 243 11.88 -4.01 -4.78
N GLN A 244 11.21 -4.52 -5.82
CA GLN A 244 11.30 -3.95 -7.17
C GLN A 244 10.52 -2.63 -7.30
N ALA A 245 9.42 -2.53 -6.55
CA ALA A 245 8.61 -1.32 -6.48
C ALA A 245 8.06 -1.12 -5.07
N ILE A 246 7.92 0.14 -4.67
CA ILE A 246 7.20 0.56 -3.46
C ILE A 246 6.03 1.43 -3.90
N ILE A 247 4.81 1.04 -3.53
CA ILE A 247 3.58 1.77 -3.82
C ILE A 247 3.02 2.27 -2.49
N ARG A 248 2.94 3.60 -2.32
CA ARG A 248 2.49 4.20 -1.06
C ARG A 248 1.07 4.71 -1.20
N PHE A 249 0.20 4.33 -0.26
CA PHE A 249 -1.20 4.75 -0.20
C PHE A 249 -1.46 5.56 1.06
N GLY A 250 -1.94 6.78 0.94
CA GLY A 250 -2.26 7.61 2.10
C GLY A 250 -3.10 8.83 1.77
N ALA A 251 -3.81 9.36 2.77
CA ALA A 251 -4.42 10.67 2.71
C ALA A 251 -3.36 11.76 2.92
N THR A 252 -2.37 11.46 3.75
CA THR A 252 -1.26 12.34 4.08
C THR A 252 0.07 11.65 3.78
N PHE A 253 1.06 12.46 3.40
CA PHE A 253 2.43 12.00 3.12
C PHE A 253 3.40 12.70 4.05
N PRO A 254 4.60 12.13 4.29
CA PRO A 254 5.63 12.78 5.09
C PRO A 254 5.95 14.18 4.56
N GLU A 255 6.46 15.03 5.43
CA GLU A 255 7.00 16.33 5.04
C GLU A 255 8.51 16.30 5.11
N ILE A 256 9.15 16.89 4.11
CA ILE A 256 10.57 17.11 4.08
C ILE A 256 10.87 18.60 4.04
N GLU A 257 11.95 18.98 4.72
CA GLU A 257 12.48 20.35 4.65
C GLU A 257 13.54 20.41 3.53
N THR A 258 13.35 21.33 2.59
CA THR A 258 14.30 21.61 1.51
C THR A 258 14.80 23.03 1.64
N GLY A 259 16.07 23.29 1.21
CA GLY A 259 16.72 24.58 1.36
C GLY A 259 17.68 24.64 2.54
N ARG A 260 18.45 25.74 2.64
CA ARG A 260 19.44 25.97 3.70
C ARG A 260 19.13 27.23 4.49
N GLY A 261 19.40 27.21 5.79
CA GLY A 261 19.28 28.37 6.67
C GLY A 261 17.84 28.89 6.77
N ARG A 262 17.64 30.20 6.52
CA ARG A 262 16.33 30.88 6.59
C ARG A 262 15.40 30.56 5.40
N ASN A 263 15.90 29.90 4.36
CA ASN A 263 15.15 29.57 3.14
C ASN A 263 14.65 28.12 3.17
N LYS A 264 14.43 27.55 4.34
CA LYS A 264 13.84 26.22 4.48
C LYS A 264 12.36 26.26 4.10
N ILE A 265 11.98 25.42 3.15
CA ILE A 265 10.61 25.25 2.70
C ILE A 265 10.18 23.82 3.05
N LYS A 266 9.04 23.69 3.74
CA LYS A 266 8.38 22.40 3.97
C LYS A 266 7.57 22.02 2.76
N ARG A 267 7.77 20.80 2.28
CA ARG A 267 6.99 20.25 1.18
C ARG A 267 6.63 18.78 1.47
N LYS A 268 5.59 18.29 0.80
CA LYS A 268 5.23 16.86 0.86
C LYS A 268 6.29 16.03 0.14
N ASP A 269 6.66 14.90 0.75
CA ASP A 269 7.62 13.92 0.20
C ASP A 269 6.91 12.99 -0.78
N TYR A 270 6.45 13.54 -1.92
CA TYR A 270 5.91 12.72 -3.00
C TYR A 270 7.01 12.12 -3.86
N HIS A 271 6.78 10.85 -4.26
CA HIS A 271 7.62 10.14 -5.22
C HIS A 271 6.73 9.61 -6.34
N ASN A 272 6.76 10.25 -7.51
CA ASN A 272 5.93 9.87 -8.65
C ASN A 272 4.44 9.76 -8.30
N LEU A 273 3.83 10.86 -7.84
CA LEU A 273 2.40 10.91 -7.52
C LEU A 273 1.58 10.63 -8.78
N LEU A 274 0.74 9.57 -8.76
CA LEU A 274 -0.06 9.12 -9.89
C LEU A 274 -1.52 9.54 -9.81
N TYR A 275 -2.05 9.63 -8.60
CA TYR A 275 -3.45 9.94 -8.36
C TYR A 275 -3.60 10.76 -7.07
N ASP A 276 -4.43 11.79 -7.12
CA ASP A 276 -4.75 12.67 -5.98
C ASP A 276 -6.26 12.79 -5.83
N LEU A 277 -6.81 12.18 -4.78
CA LEU A 277 -8.17 12.39 -4.32
C LEU A 277 -8.09 13.10 -2.97
N ASN A 278 -8.06 14.43 -3.01
CA ASN A 278 -7.99 15.24 -1.81
C ASN A 278 -9.36 15.37 -1.12
N SER A 279 -9.39 15.91 0.10
CA SER A 279 -10.60 16.04 0.92
C SER A 279 -11.71 16.83 0.22
N PHE A 280 -11.37 17.88 -0.52
CA PHE A 280 -12.32 18.70 -1.25
C PHE A 280 -12.99 17.91 -2.39
N GLN A 281 -12.22 17.19 -3.17
CA GLN A 281 -12.73 16.33 -4.24
C GLN A 281 -13.55 15.17 -3.68
N ALA A 282 -13.08 14.54 -2.60
CA ALA A 282 -13.80 13.44 -1.94
C ALA A 282 -15.14 13.91 -1.36
N PHE A 283 -15.17 15.11 -0.79
CA PHE A 283 -16.41 15.72 -0.30
C PHE A 283 -17.40 16.03 -1.45
N ASN A 284 -16.94 16.67 -2.51
CA ASN A 284 -17.77 17.00 -3.67
C ASN A 284 -18.34 15.76 -4.38
N GLN A 285 -17.64 14.63 -4.30
CA GLN A 285 -18.10 13.34 -4.81
C GLN A 285 -18.94 12.56 -3.79
N ASN A 286 -19.28 13.14 -2.64
CA ASN A 286 -20.04 12.51 -1.55
C ASN A 286 -19.39 11.21 -1.00
N LEU A 287 -18.07 11.10 -1.08
CA LEU A 287 -17.32 9.93 -0.60
C LEU A 287 -17.00 10.02 0.89
N ILE A 288 -16.93 11.23 1.44
CA ILE A 288 -16.68 11.50 2.85
C ILE A 288 -17.73 12.44 3.43
N LYS A 289 -17.91 12.36 4.74
CA LYS A 289 -18.82 13.25 5.48
C LYS A 289 -18.22 14.64 5.62
N GLY A 290 -19.00 15.67 5.35
CA GLY A 290 -18.62 17.06 5.65
C GLY A 290 -18.76 17.38 7.13
N ILE A 291 -17.96 18.34 7.59
CA ILE A 291 -18.13 18.96 8.91
C ILE A 291 -18.93 20.24 8.70
N ALA A 292 -20.17 20.28 9.18
CA ALA A 292 -20.93 21.52 9.26
C ALA A 292 -20.37 22.35 10.43
N LYS A 293 -19.85 23.55 10.15
CA LYS A 293 -19.57 24.56 11.16
C LYS A 293 -20.83 25.38 11.34
N GLU A 294 -21.52 25.25 12.47
CA GLU A 294 -22.51 26.22 12.87
C GLU A 294 -21.78 27.39 13.55
N HIS A 295 -21.86 28.58 12.95
CA HIS A 295 -21.44 29.80 13.60
C HIS A 295 -22.54 30.23 14.56
N PHE A 296 -22.29 30.10 15.85
CA PHE A 296 -23.08 30.80 16.87
C PHE A 296 -22.49 32.20 17.00
N GLU A 297 -23.22 33.22 16.58
CA GLU A 297 -22.90 34.60 17.02
C GLU A 297 -23.11 34.67 18.51
N PRO A 298 -22.10 35.10 19.28
CA PRO A 298 -22.29 35.31 20.71
C PRO A 298 -23.29 36.46 20.87
N VAL A 299 -24.45 36.15 21.40
CA VAL A 299 -25.40 37.18 21.87
C VAL A 299 -24.68 37.96 22.97
N SER A 300 -24.27 39.17 22.63
CA SER A 300 -23.65 40.09 23.59
C SER A 300 -24.60 40.35 24.75
N GLN A 301 -24.08 40.09 25.94
CA GLN A 301 -24.61 40.48 27.23
C GLN A 301 -25.78 39.65 27.80
N ARG A 302 -25.42 38.58 28.53
CA ARG A 302 -25.81 38.28 29.90
C ARG A 302 -25.21 36.93 30.31
N GLN A 303 -24.86 36.82 31.59
CA GLN A 303 -24.16 35.70 32.22
C GLN A 303 -24.98 34.40 32.27
N ASP A 304 -25.29 33.82 31.12
CA ASP A 304 -25.90 32.50 31.09
C ASP A 304 -24.90 31.49 30.50
N LYS A 305 -24.54 30.53 31.33
CA LYS A 305 -23.70 29.42 30.95
C LYS A 305 -24.42 28.60 29.86
N VAL A 306 -24.02 28.73 28.62
CA VAL A 306 -24.52 27.87 27.53
C VAL A 306 -23.95 26.46 27.71
N LYS A 307 -24.82 25.51 28.00
CA LYS A 307 -24.48 24.10 28.08
C LYS A 307 -24.73 23.48 26.72
N ILE A 308 -23.65 23.10 25.97
CA ILE A 308 -23.80 22.38 24.74
C ILE A 308 -24.35 20.98 25.06
N MET A 309 -25.60 20.71 24.69
CA MET A 309 -26.29 19.47 25.03
C MET A 309 -26.15 18.37 23.96
N SER A 310 -25.84 18.69 22.69
CA SER A 310 -25.52 17.68 21.68
C SER A 310 -24.91 18.31 20.42
N ILE A 311 -24.03 17.56 19.77
CA ILE A 311 -23.56 17.85 18.41
C ILE A 311 -24.24 16.82 17.51
N GLN A 312 -25.19 17.22 16.68
CA GLN A 312 -25.82 16.37 15.68
C GLN A 312 -25.05 16.47 14.35
N SER A 313 -24.48 15.37 13.89
CA SER A 313 -24.01 15.28 12.51
C SER A 313 -25.19 15.07 11.58
N LYS A 314 -25.51 16.04 10.73
CA LYS A 314 -26.48 15.83 9.63
C LYS A 314 -25.82 14.94 8.58
N THR A 315 -26.32 13.73 8.44
CA THR A 315 -26.01 12.86 7.31
C THR A 315 -26.95 13.29 6.18
N ALA A 316 -26.38 13.75 5.06
CA ALA A 316 -27.16 13.86 3.84
C ALA A 316 -27.41 12.45 3.34
N VAL A 317 -28.65 11.97 3.49
CA VAL A 317 -29.13 10.74 2.88
C VAL A 317 -29.68 11.12 1.51
N LYS A 318 -29.09 10.55 0.48
CA LYS A 318 -29.77 10.22 -0.78
C LYS A 318 -29.45 8.80 -1.15
#